data_cd469f734caaa5386e00df720d653c1c
#
_entry.id   cd469f734caaa5386e00df720d653c1c
#
_cell.length_a   1.000
_cell.length_b   1.000
_cell.length_c   1.000
_cell.angle_alpha   90.00
_cell.angle_beta   90.00
_cell.angle_gamma   90.00
#
_symmetry.space_group_name_H-M   'P 1'
#
loop_
_entity.id
_entity.type
_entity.pdbx_description
1 polymer ?
#
loop_
_entity_poly.entity_id
_entity_poly.type
_entity_poly.pdbx_seq_one_letter_code
_entity_poly.pdbx_strand_id
1 'polypeptide(L)'
;MLVLVALTGLAQIEVEPLQLLLQQGDSCMEQYSTYQALKYYQQAYALRDNCTTRQKLANCYYKRANYHQCAELLKNLDEDSLTHEAFRQLAYSYHKQDNTGSFIYWAQCYLSHYPDDGEMVASLTNAFALKDQPQNGIVCALMFNQEVDSTNILVNRALADAYFLNRDFSAAAKVYERLLLQGDSTFNTLYSAGMCHAQLKENECAYEQLRAALYLKQMQHYGCAYRLGVVCVDTQRYEEGLLYLKLAKELMQPDPAVMKAITLSQGEGYYLTQHYPEAVAAWKEHLTYNPGSIATYYNIANAYAYLLKDYEQARDYYQQFLTLARQEESPNEQLSNMITASEEVLQYYKTINQKKR
;
A
#
# COMPACT_ATOMS: atom_id res chain seq x y z
N MET A 1 60.10 -60.85 25.79
CA MET A 1 59.91 -59.43 25.40
C MET A 1 58.61 -59.32 24.64
N LEU A 2 57.52 -59.04 25.37
CA LEU A 2 56.16 -58.94 24.82
C LEU A 2 55.92 -57.46 24.50
N VAL A 3 55.67 -57.17 23.21
CA VAL A 3 55.28 -55.83 22.77
C VAL A 3 53.78 -55.72 22.90
N LEU A 4 53.30 -54.90 23.86
CA LEU A 4 51.91 -54.47 23.96
C LEU A 4 51.65 -53.46 22.86
N VAL A 5 50.82 -53.83 21.87
CA VAL A 5 50.23 -52.89 20.93
C VAL A 5 49.01 -52.33 21.59
N ALA A 6 49.06 -51.07 21.99
CA ALA A 6 47.90 -50.30 22.44
C ALA A 6 47.06 -49.88 21.23
N LEU A 7 45.96 -50.56 21.03
CA LEU A 7 44.89 -50.11 20.15
C LEU A 7 44.15 -48.97 20.83
N THR A 8 44.48 -47.75 20.47
CA THR A 8 43.65 -46.57 20.76
C THR A 8 42.45 -46.63 19.84
N GLY A 9 41.37 -47.15 20.33
CA GLY A 9 40.06 -47.05 19.69
C GLY A 9 39.60 -45.62 19.68
N LEU A 10 39.70 -44.99 18.56
CA LEU A 10 38.93 -43.75 18.27
C LEU A 10 37.44 -44.19 18.25
N ALA A 11 36.72 -43.93 19.35
CA ALA A 11 35.27 -44.02 19.36
C ALA A 11 34.75 -43.05 18.28
N GLN A 12 34.38 -43.55 17.13
CA GLN A 12 33.53 -42.83 16.20
C GLN A 12 32.23 -42.53 16.91
N ILE A 13 32.01 -41.29 17.28
CA ILE A 13 30.71 -40.81 17.75
C ILE A 13 29.81 -40.95 16.54
N GLU A 14 28.96 -42.00 16.49
CA GLU A 14 27.90 -42.11 15.50
C GLU A 14 26.92 -40.97 15.75
N VAL A 15 26.98 -39.93 14.91
CA VAL A 15 26.03 -38.82 14.95
C VAL A 15 24.66 -39.40 14.56
N GLU A 16 23.66 -39.28 15.44
CA GLU A 16 22.30 -39.72 15.11
C GLU A 16 21.85 -39.10 13.78
N PRO A 17 21.17 -39.88 12.89
CA PRO A 17 20.72 -39.36 11.57
C PRO A 17 19.92 -38.06 11.66
N LEU A 18 19.12 -37.88 12.72
CA LEU A 18 18.39 -36.65 12.98
C LEU A 18 19.32 -35.47 13.21
N GLN A 19 20.38 -35.66 14.03
CA GLN A 19 21.32 -34.58 14.34
C GLN A 19 22.12 -34.16 13.11
N LEU A 20 22.47 -35.11 12.24
CA LEU A 20 23.16 -34.82 10.98
C LEU A 20 22.27 -33.99 10.03
N LEU A 21 20.99 -34.33 9.90
CA LEU A 21 20.04 -33.56 9.08
C LEU A 21 19.85 -32.13 9.61
N LEU A 22 19.75 -31.96 10.93
CA LEU A 22 19.63 -30.64 11.54
C LEU A 22 20.90 -29.80 11.31
N GLN A 23 22.10 -30.37 11.47
CA GLN A 23 23.37 -29.70 11.21
C GLN A 23 23.52 -29.29 9.74
N GLN A 24 23.13 -30.16 8.79
CA GLN A 24 23.13 -29.83 7.38
C GLN A 24 22.15 -28.71 7.05
N GLY A 25 20.96 -28.73 7.65
CA GLY A 25 19.98 -27.66 7.55
C GLY A 25 20.51 -26.34 8.09
N ASP A 26 21.12 -26.36 9.29
CA ASP A 26 21.71 -25.17 9.93
C ASP A 26 22.84 -24.58 9.07
N SER A 27 23.76 -25.39 8.58
CA SER A 27 24.83 -24.94 7.69
C SER A 27 24.30 -24.31 6.39
N CYS A 28 23.21 -24.89 5.82
CA CYS A 28 22.55 -24.28 4.67
C CYS A 28 21.90 -22.93 5.01
N MET A 29 21.31 -22.80 6.20
CA MET A 29 20.71 -21.52 6.65
C MET A 29 21.78 -20.45 6.85
N GLU A 30 22.94 -20.78 7.42
CA GLU A 30 24.07 -19.86 7.57
C GLU A 30 24.59 -19.35 6.20
N GLN A 31 24.52 -20.18 5.18
CA GLN A 31 24.88 -19.84 3.80
C GLN A 31 23.73 -19.22 2.99
N TYR A 32 22.63 -18.85 3.62
CA TYR A 32 21.41 -18.33 2.99
C TYR A 32 20.78 -19.29 1.94
N SER A 33 21.15 -20.57 1.97
CA SER A 33 20.67 -21.61 1.05
C SER A 33 19.34 -22.20 1.54
N THR A 34 18.33 -21.37 1.71
CA THR A 34 17.04 -21.72 2.35
C THR A 34 16.29 -22.87 1.62
N TYR A 35 16.51 -23.06 0.32
CA TYR A 35 15.93 -24.18 -0.45
C TYR A 35 16.49 -25.54 -0.03
N GLN A 36 17.79 -25.60 0.20
CA GLN A 36 18.46 -26.83 0.64
C GLN A 36 18.15 -27.08 2.13
N ALA A 37 18.22 -26.02 2.96
CA ALA A 37 17.84 -26.11 4.36
C ALA A 37 16.43 -26.66 4.54
N LEU A 38 15.46 -26.20 3.73
CA LEU A 38 14.08 -26.71 3.78
C LEU A 38 14.01 -28.21 3.59
N LYS A 39 14.74 -28.78 2.63
CA LYS A 39 14.75 -30.24 2.39
C LYS A 39 15.29 -31.02 3.58
N TYR A 40 16.39 -30.56 4.18
CA TYR A 40 16.97 -31.20 5.35
C TYR A 40 16.04 -31.12 6.57
N TYR A 41 15.43 -29.96 6.83
CA TYR A 41 14.49 -29.81 7.95
C TYR A 41 13.18 -30.59 7.74
N GLN A 42 12.70 -30.72 6.51
CA GLN A 42 11.54 -31.56 6.20
C GLN A 42 11.85 -33.05 6.45
N GLN A 43 13.04 -33.52 6.08
CA GLN A 43 13.49 -34.88 6.39
C GLN A 43 13.66 -35.10 7.90
N ALA A 44 14.26 -34.12 8.61
CA ALA A 44 14.39 -34.18 10.05
C ALA A 44 13.03 -34.22 10.76
N TYR A 45 12.08 -33.42 10.32
CA TYR A 45 10.71 -33.39 10.83
C TYR A 45 9.96 -34.68 10.55
N ALA A 46 10.08 -35.24 9.35
CA ALA A 46 9.49 -36.55 9.00
C ALA A 46 10.10 -37.71 9.81
N LEU A 47 11.39 -37.61 10.12
CA LEU A 47 12.07 -38.63 10.97
C LEU A 47 11.63 -38.55 12.42
N ARG A 48 11.47 -37.37 12.97
CA ARG A 48 11.00 -37.15 14.34
C ARG A 48 10.28 -35.78 14.45
N ASP A 49 8.97 -35.83 14.64
CA ASP A 49 8.16 -34.68 14.96
C ASP A 49 8.31 -34.32 16.44
N ASN A 50 9.07 -33.27 16.72
CA ASN A 50 9.26 -32.73 18.06
C ASN A 50 9.42 -31.19 18.01
N CYS A 51 9.50 -30.56 19.18
CA CYS A 51 9.62 -29.12 19.30
C CYS A 51 10.80 -28.54 18.49
N THR A 52 11.98 -29.18 18.57
CA THR A 52 13.19 -28.69 17.85
C THR A 52 13.01 -28.76 16.34
N THR A 53 12.54 -29.88 15.78
CA THR A 53 12.36 -30.03 14.34
C THR A 53 11.28 -29.11 13.82
N ARG A 54 10.18 -28.91 14.57
CA ARG A 54 9.12 -27.94 14.22
C ARG A 54 9.66 -26.52 14.17
N GLN A 55 10.40 -26.08 15.19
CA GLN A 55 10.93 -24.71 15.25
C GLN A 55 11.98 -24.44 14.15
N LYS A 56 12.88 -25.38 13.87
CA LYS A 56 13.86 -25.27 12.77
C LYS A 56 13.17 -25.18 11.41
N LEU A 57 12.18 -26.03 11.16
CA LEU A 57 11.40 -26.01 9.93
C LEU A 57 10.56 -24.75 9.81
N ALA A 58 9.93 -24.30 10.89
CA ALA A 58 9.17 -23.06 10.94
C ALA A 58 10.03 -21.83 10.63
N ASN A 59 11.23 -21.73 11.22
CA ASN A 59 12.19 -20.66 10.92
C ASN A 59 12.54 -20.65 9.42
N CYS A 60 12.79 -21.81 8.82
CA CYS A 60 13.06 -21.90 7.39
C CYS A 60 11.85 -21.41 6.56
N TYR A 61 10.62 -21.78 6.91
CA TYR A 61 9.41 -21.28 6.25
C TYR A 61 9.25 -19.76 6.45
N TYR A 62 9.52 -19.23 7.64
CA TYR A 62 9.46 -17.80 7.92
C TYR A 62 10.43 -16.99 7.04
N LYS A 63 11.71 -17.42 6.96
CA LYS A 63 12.72 -16.78 6.10
C LYS A 63 12.37 -16.83 4.61
N ARG A 64 11.52 -17.78 4.22
CA ARG A 64 11.01 -17.92 2.84
C ARG A 64 9.65 -17.24 2.62
N ALA A 65 9.21 -16.41 3.56
CA ALA A 65 7.92 -15.73 3.55
C ALA A 65 6.69 -16.67 3.47
N ASN A 66 6.85 -17.95 3.82
CA ASN A 66 5.73 -18.89 3.96
C ASN A 66 5.20 -18.83 5.40
N TYR A 67 4.57 -17.72 5.73
CA TYR A 67 4.10 -17.42 7.08
C TYR A 67 3.00 -18.36 7.55
N HIS A 68 2.16 -18.85 6.63
CA HIS A 68 1.12 -19.82 6.96
C HIS A 68 1.71 -21.10 7.52
N GLN A 69 2.67 -21.73 6.82
CA GLN A 69 3.31 -22.96 7.28
C GLN A 69 4.13 -22.76 8.56
N CYS A 70 4.75 -21.58 8.72
CA CYS A 70 5.44 -21.22 9.96
C CYS A 70 4.46 -21.23 11.14
N ALA A 71 3.33 -20.53 11.03
CA ALA A 71 2.34 -20.47 12.10
C ALA A 71 1.73 -21.84 12.40
N GLU A 72 1.41 -22.67 11.40
CA GLU A 72 0.83 -23.98 11.58
C GLU A 72 1.75 -24.95 12.37
N LEU A 73 3.06 -24.84 12.18
CA LEU A 73 4.04 -25.66 12.92
C LEU A 73 4.20 -25.24 14.38
N LEU A 74 4.02 -23.95 14.68
CA LEU A 74 4.34 -23.39 16.01
C LEU A 74 3.13 -23.24 16.91
N LYS A 75 1.92 -22.95 16.38
CA LYS A 75 0.73 -22.58 17.16
C LYS A 75 0.25 -23.61 18.19
N ASN A 76 0.63 -24.88 18.01
CA ASN A 76 0.23 -26.00 18.89
C ASN A 76 1.37 -26.45 19.82
N LEU A 77 2.48 -25.71 19.87
CA LEU A 77 3.54 -25.94 20.84
C LEU A 77 3.21 -25.20 22.14
N ASP A 78 3.64 -25.77 23.27
CA ASP A 78 3.54 -25.06 24.55
C ASP A 78 4.40 -23.80 24.52
N GLU A 79 3.87 -22.70 25.06
CA GLU A 79 4.53 -21.39 25.06
C GLU A 79 5.94 -21.47 25.69
N ASP A 80 6.08 -22.17 26.79
CA ASP A 80 7.36 -22.39 27.47
C ASP A 80 8.38 -23.21 26.67
N SER A 81 7.94 -23.93 25.65
CA SER A 81 8.81 -24.73 24.78
C SER A 81 9.28 -23.95 23.54
N LEU A 82 8.67 -22.80 23.27
CA LEU A 82 9.04 -21.94 22.16
C LEU A 82 10.34 -21.17 22.49
N THR A 83 11.30 -21.21 21.58
CA THR A 83 12.44 -20.29 21.67
C THR A 83 11.96 -18.85 21.43
N HIS A 84 12.67 -17.88 21.97
CA HIS A 84 12.41 -16.46 21.76
C HIS A 84 12.13 -16.14 20.27
N GLU A 85 13.01 -16.60 19.37
CA GLU A 85 12.85 -16.37 17.92
C GLU A 85 11.61 -17.04 17.35
N ALA A 86 11.33 -18.30 17.70
CA ALA A 86 10.18 -19.03 17.19
C ALA A 86 8.86 -18.41 17.67
N PHE A 87 8.80 -17.98 18.93
CA PHE A 87 7.62 -17.32 19.47
C PHE A 87 7.35 -15.97 18.77
N ARG A 88 8.41 -15.19 18.60
CA ARG A 88 8.35 -13.93 17.83
C ARG A 88 7.90 -14.14 16.39
N GLN A 89 8.44 -15.17 15.73
CA GLN A 89 8.06 -15.56 14.37
C GLN A 89 6.60 -16.00 14.27
N LEU A 90 6.07 -16.70 15.28
CA LEU A 90 4.66 -17.09 15.34
C LEU A 90 3.75 -15.87 15.32
N ALA A 91 3.99 -14.91 16.20
CA ALA A 91 3.21 -13.67 16.25
C ALA A 91 3.31 -12.89 14.91
N TYR A 92 4.53 -12.65 14.42
CA TYR A 92 4.71 -11.92 13.16
C TYR A 92 4.20 -12.69 11.92
N SER A 93 4.16 -14.02 11.97
CA SER A 93 3.55 -14.79 10.88
C SER A 93 2.06 -14.47 10.71
N TYR A 94 1.32 -14.29 11.79
CA TYR A 94 -0.07 -13.83 11.72
C TYR A 94 -0.17 -12.37 11.27
N HIS A 95 0.75 -11.50 11.71
CA HIS A 95 0.81 -10.11 11.26
C HIS A 95 1.02 -10.01 9.74
N LYS A 96 1.94 -10.83 9.19
CA LYS A 96 2.22 -10.87 7.75
C LYS A 96 1.11 -11.49 6.90
N GLN A 97 0.16 -12.17 7.52
CA GLN A 97 -1.05 -12.73 6.89
C GLN A 97 -2.27 -11.82 7.05
N ASP A 98 -2.10 -10.59 7.54
CA ASP A 98 -3.16 -9.64 7.88
C ASP A 98 -4.20 -10.20 8.88
N ASN A 99 -3.85 -11.27 9.60
CA ASN A 99 -4.67 -11.84 10.66
C ASN A 99 -4.44 -11.10 11.98
N THR A 100 -4.97 -9.88 12.04
CA THR A 100 -4.77 -8.99 13.19
C THR A 100 -5.26 -9.59 14.51
N GLY A 101 -6.34 -10.38 14.51
CA GLY A 101 -6.86 -10.99 15.75
C GLY A 101 -5.89 -12.00 16.34
N SER A 102 -5.39 -12.94 15.53
CA SER A 102 -4.40 -13.92 15.98
C SER A 102 -3.05 -13.27 16.31
N PHE A 103 -2.67 -12.22 15.57
CA PHE A 103 -1.48 -11.43 15.89
C PHE A 103 -1.56 -10.80 17.30
N ILE A 104 -2.67 -10.12 17.63
CA ILE A 104 -2.87 -9.52 18.95
C ILE A 104 -2.72 -10.59 20.05
N TYR A 105 -3.39 -11.73 19.89
CA TYR A 105 -3.31 -12.82 20.87
C TYR A 105 -1.85 -13.29 21.08
N TRP A 106 -1.17 -13.67 20.00
CA TRP A 106 0.19 -14.21 20.11
C TRP A 106 1.23 -13.16 20.49
N ALA A 107 1.03 -11.88 20.12
CA ALA A 107 1.88 -10.78 20.56
C ALA A 107 1.75 -10.54 22.06
N GLN A 108 0.53 -10.63 22.63
CA GLN A 108 0.32 -10.52 24.08
C GLN A 108 0.95 -11.69 24.83
N CYS A 109 0.77 -12.94 24.35
CA CYS A 109 1.44 -14.11 24.92
C CYS A 109 2.96 -13.97 24.87
N TYR A 110 3.51 -13.54 23.72
CA TYR A 110 4.94 -13.32 23.58
C TYR A 110 5.48 -12.25 24.56
N LEU A 111 4.79 -11.11 24.67
CA LEU A 111 5.22 -10.00 25.54
C LEU A 111 5.09 -10.34 27.05
N SER A 112 4.29 -11.33 27.42
CA SER A 112 4.27 -11.82 28.80
C SER A 112 5.57 -12.54 29.20
N HIS A 113 6.33 -13.07 28.22
CA HIS A 113 7.63 -13.71 28.41
C HIS A 113 8.81 -12.75 28.11
N TYR A 114 8.62 -11.84 27.14
CA TYR A 114 9.64 -10.93 26.61
C TYR A 114 9.13 -9.49 26.59
N PRO A 115 8.94 -8.84 27.73
CA PRO A 115 8.30 -7.52 27.84
C PRO A 115 9.17 -6.36 27.29
N ASP A 116 10.43 -6.60 27.00
CA ASP A 116 11.41 -5.62 26.54
C ASP A 116 11.50 -5.47 25.00
N ASP A 117 10.73 -6.28 24.23
CA ASP A 117 10.68 -6.13 22.77
C ASP A 117 9.81 -4.94 22.35
N GLY A 118 10.41 -3.74 22.29
CA GLY A 118 9.75 -2.51 21.89
C GLY A 118 9.18 -2.54 20.46
N GLU A 119 9.76 -3.33 19.54
CA GLU A 119 9.21 -3.50 18.19
C GLU A 119 7.87 -4.26 18.22
N MET A 120 7.79 -5.30 19.05
CA MET A 120 6.54 -6.04 19.24
C MET A 120 5.48 -5.19 19.93
N VAL A 121 5.85 -4.40 20.95
CA VAL A 121 4.93 -3.46 21.62
C VAL A 121 4.39 -2.42 20.64
N ALA A 122 5.25 -1.82 19.83
CA ALA A 122 4.82 -0.87 18.81
C ALA A 122 3.86 -1.50 17.78
N SER A 123 4.21 -2.71 17.32
CA SER A 123 3.37 -3.47 16.38
C SER A 123 2.01 -3.85 16.98
N LEU A 124 1.98 -4.26 18.24
CA LEU A 124 0.74 -4.57 18.97
C LEU A 124 -0.11 -3.32 19.19
N THR A 125 0.50 -2.19 19.55
CA THR A 125 -0.18 -0.91 19.70
C THR A 125 -0.88 -0.51 18.41
N ASN A 126 -0.20 -0.62 17.26
CA ASN A 126 -0.76 -0.35 15.95
C ASN A 126 -1.87 -1.35 15.57
N ALA A 127 -1.73 -2.61 15.94
CA ALA A 127 -2.74 -3.64 15.67
C ALA A 127 -4.06 -3.38 16.43
N PHE A 128 -3.98 -2.90 17.67
CA PHE A 128 -5.16 -2.47 18.42
C PHE A 128 -5.86 -1.27 17.74
N ALA A 129 -5.10 -0.33 17.22
CA ALA A 129 -5.65 0.81 16.48
C ALA A 129 -6.39 0.36 15.21
N LEU A 130 -5.84 -0.62 14.47
CA LEU A 130 -6.50 -1.24 13.30
C LEU A 130 -7.80 -1.98 13.65
N LYS A 131 -7.98 -2.41 14.90
CA LYS A 131 -9.21 -3.03 15.42
C LYS A 131 -10.17 -2.01 16.06
N ASP A 132 -9.94 -0.74 15.88
CA ASP A 132 -10.73 0.34 16.50
C ASP A 132 -10.70 0.30 18.04
N GLN A 133 -9.57 -0.13 18.59
CA GLN A 133 -9.32 -0.25 20.03
C GLN A 133 -8.05 0.50 20.45
N PRO A 134 -7.87 1.78 20.07
CA PRO A 134 -6.65 2.52 20.35
C PRO A 134 -6.31 2.62 21.84
N GLN A 135 -7.31 2.59 22.72
CA GLN A 135 -7.10 2.62 24.18
C GLN A 135 -6.26 1.46 24.69
N ASN A 136 -6.47 0.24 24.14
CA ASN A 136 -5.68 -0.92 24.53
C ASN A 136 -4.22 -0.77 24.09
N GLY A 137 -4.00 -0.23 22.91
CA GLY A 137 -2.66 0.10 22.41
C GLY A 137 -1.96 1.15 23.27
N ILE A 138 -2.68 2.21 23.66
CA ILE A 138 -2.16 3.25 24.58
C ILE A 138 -1.70 2.62 25.90
N VAL A 139 -2.50 1.75 26.51
CA VAL A 139 -2.13 1.07 27.75
C VAL A 139 -0.85 0.25 27.57
N CYS A 140 -0.75 -0.57 26.52
CA CYS A 140 0.45 -1.37 26.25
C CYS A 140 1.71 -0.49 26.11
N ALA A 141 1.65 0.57 25.32
CA ALA A 141 2.78 1.45 25.10
C ALA A 141 3.18 2.25 26.37
N LEU A 142 2.19 2.68 27.18
CA LEU A 142 2.47 3.35 28.46
C LEU A 142 3.14 2.40 29.47
N MET A 143 2.69 1.16 29.56
CA MET A 143 3.34 0.16 30.43
C MET A 143 4.80 -0.05 30.05
N PHE A 144 5.08 -0.22 28.74
CA PHE A 144 6.44 -0.32 28.26
C PHE A 144 7.28 0.93 28.60
N ASN A 145 6.73 2.12 28.39
CA ASN A 145 7.43 3.38 28.70
C ASN A 145 7.70 3.54 30.20
N GLN A 146 6.84 3.02 31.04
CA GLN A 146 6.99 3.11 32.49
C GLN A 146 7.99 2.08 33.03
N GLU A 147 7.99 0.87 32.50
CA GLU A 147 8.67 -0.28 33.11
C GLU A 147 10.00 -0.62 32.39
N VAL A 148 10.12 -0.26 31.10
CA VAL A 148 11.26 -0.70 30.26
C VAL A 148 12.06 0.49 29.72
N ASP A 149 11.48 1.25 28.76
CA ASP A 149 12.21 2.34 28.08
C ASP A 149 11.26 3.42 27.58
N SER A 150 11.26 4.55 28.29
CA SER A 150 10.44 5.73 27.92
C SER A 150 10.98 6.50 26.71
N THR A 151 12.18 6.16 26.23
CA THR A 151 12.84 6.85 25.12
C THR A 151 12.72 6.11 23.79
N ASN A 152 12.13 4.93 23.79
CA ASN A 152 11.99 4.10 22.59
C ASN A 152 11.16 4.80 21.51
N ILE A 153 11.80 5.12 20.39
CA ILE A 153 11.20 5.90 19.31
C ILE A 153 10.03 5.14 18.67
N LEU A 154 10.14 3.82 18.45
CA LEU A 154 9.10 3.02 17.81
C LEU A 154 7.83 2.96 18.66
N VAL A 155 8.00 2.72 19.97
CA VAL A 155 6.88 2.67 20.91
C VAL A 155 6.23 4.04 21.06
N ASN A 156 7.03 5.11 21.16
CA ASN A 156 6.51 6.47 21.27
C ASN A 156 5.77 6.92 20.00
N ARG A 157 6.21 6.52 18.78
CA ARG A 157 5.44 6.77 17.55
C ARG A 157 4.09 6.07 17.60
N ALA A 158 4.09 4.77 17.92
CA ALA A 158 2.85 4.00 18.01
C ALA A 158 1.90 4.57 19.09
N LEU A 159 2.44 5.02 20.23
CA LEU A 159 1.69 5.69 21.28
C LEU A 159 1.07 7.00 20.81
N ALA A 160 1.82 7.85 20.12
CA ALA A 160 1.34 9.11 19.59
C ALA A 160 0.25 8.90 18.52
N ASP A 161 0.45 7.93 17.62
CA ASP A 161 -0.56 7.55 16.61
C ASP A 161 -1.83 7.00 17.28
N ALA A 162 -1.71 6.18 18.33
CA ALA A 162 -2.85 5.67 19.08
C ALA A 162 -3.63 6.78 19.79
N TYR A 163 -2.95 7.76 20.40
CA TYR A 163 -3.60 8.95 20.96
C TYR A 163 -4.31 9.77 19.88
N PHE A 164 -3.67 9.96 18.71
CA PHE A 164 -4.27 10.68 17.60
C PHE A 164 -5.57 10.01 17.13
N LEU A 165 -5.56 8.69 16.94
CA LEU A 165 -6.74 7.91 16.54
C LEU A 165 -7.82 7.91 17.62
N ASN A 166 -7.42 7.95 18.90
CA ASN A 166 -8.32 8.12 20.03
C ASN A 166 -8.87 9.56 20.18
N ARG A 167 -8.46 10.47 19.30
CA ARG A 167 -8.78 11.91 19.31
C ARG A 167 -8.28 12.66 20.55
N ASP A 168 -7.37 12.09 21.31
CA ASP A 168 -6.64 12.82 22.36
C ASP A 168 -5.45 13.57 21.75
N PHE A 169 -5.78 14.64 21.01
CA PHE A 169 -4.78 15.42 20.28
C PHE A 169 -3.77 16.10 21.21
N SER A 170 -4.16 16.40 22.45
CA SER A 170 -3.25 17.00 23.44
C SER A 170 -2.18 16.02 23.89
N ALA A 171 -2.57 14.77 24.22
CA ALA A 171 -1.61 13.74 24.57
C ALA A 171 -0.73 13.37 23.37
N ALA A 172 -1.33 13.25 22.17
CA ALA A 172 -0.59 12.96 20.94
C ALA A 172 0.46 14.03 20.65
N ALA A 173 0.12 15.33 20.69
CA ALA A 173 1.03 16.44 20.45
C ALA A 173 2.28 16.37 21.36
N LYS A 174 2.06 16.17 22.66
CA LYS A 174 3.16 16.05 23.63
C LYS A 174 4.13 14.92 23.32
N VAL A 175 3.61 13.77 22.85
CA VAL A 175 4.47 12.63 22.48
C VAL A 175 5.20 12.92 21.18
N TYR A 176 4.53 13.50 20.16
CA TYR A 176 5.20 13.91 18.93
C TYR A 176 6.28 14.98 19.16
N GLU A 177 6.01 15.99 19.99
CA GLU A 177 7.02 17.00 20.37
C GLU A 177 8.25 16.37 21.02
N ARG A 178 8.06 15.40 21.92
CA ARG A 178 9.16 14.65 22.51
C ARG A 178 9.95 13.87 21.46
N LEU A 179 9.29 13.22 20.49
CA LEU A 179 9.94 12.56 19.37
C LEU A 179 10.77 13.52 18.51
N LEU A 180 10.23 14.71 18.20
CA LEU A 180 10.95 15.75 17.50
C LEU A 180 12.20 16.21 18.26
N LEU A 181 12.10 16.38 19.59
CA LEU A 181 13.26 16.71 20.46
C LEU A 181 14.30 15.60 20.49
N GLN A 182 13.90 14.34 20.32
CA GLN A 182 14.80 13.20 20.19
C GLN A 182 15.44 13.07 18.79
N GLY A 183 15.11 13.98 17.86
CA GLY A 183 15.61 14.00 16.50
C GLY A 183 14.79 13.20 15.48
N ASP A 184 13.63 12.68 15.87
CA ASP A 184 12.71 11.99 14.92
C ASP A 184 11.94 13.00 14.06
N SER A 185 12.62 13.60 13.10
CA SER A 185 12.06 14.57 12.15
C SER A 185 11.58 13.88 10.86
N THR A 186 10.96 12.71 10.95
CA THR A 186 10.37 12.04 9.77
C THR A 186 9.11 12.77 9.28
N PHE A 187 8.75 12.55 8.02
CA PHE A 187 7.52 13.11 7.46
C PHE A 187 6.29 12.77 8.32
N ASN A 188 6.15 11.52 8.73
CA ASN A 188 4.98 11.09 9.49
C ASN A 188 4.90 11.80 10.85
N THR A 189 6.02 11.89 11.56
CA THR A 189 6.08 12.57 12.87
C THR A 189 5.73 14.05 12.75
N LEU A 190 6.34 14.77 11.79
CA LEU A 190 6.04 16.18 11.55
C LEU A 190 4.60 16.41 11.08
N TYR A 191 4.12 15.59 10.14
CA TYR A 191 2.75 15.72 9.62
C TYR A 191 1.69 15.48 10.70
N SER A 192 1.84 14.39 11.47
CA SER A 192 0.90 14.05 12.52
C SER A 192 0.95 15.06 13.70
N ALA A 193 2.15 15.53 14.07
CA ALA A 193 2.29 16.61 15.05
C ALA A 193 1.58 17.89 14.57
N GLY A 194 1.83 18.32 13.35
CA GLY A 194 1.16 19.49 12.76
C GLY A 194 -0.35 19.33 12.69
N MET A 195 -0.85 18.12 12.43
CA MET A 195 -2.28 17.82 12.48
C MET A 195 -2.86 17.92 13.90
N CYS A 196 -2.14 17.45 14.91
CA CYS A 196 -2.55 17.60 16.31
C CYS A 196 -2.65 19.08 16.69
N HIS A 197 -1.63 19.88 16.44
CA HIS A 197 -1.62 21.30 16.75
C HIS A 197 -2.71 22.07 15.99
N ALA A 198 -3.00 21.69 14.73
CA ALA A 198 -4.14 22.28 14.01
C ALA A 198 -5.49 21.99 14.67
N GLN A 199 -5.70 20.77 15.20
CA GLN A 199 -6.91 20.43 15.96
C GLN A 199 -7.01 21.19 17.28
N LEU A 200 -5.87 21.45 17.93
CA LEU A 200 -5.77 22.23 19.17
C LEU A 200 -5.85 23.76 18.95
N LYS A 201 -5.90 24.21 17.69
CA LYS A 201 -5.82 25.63 17.29
C LYS A 201 -4.51 26.29 17.65
N GLU A 202 -3.45 25.54 17.82
CA GLU A 202 -2.08 25.99 18.00
C GLU A 202 -1.42 26.21 16.63
N ASN A 203 -1.96 27.19 15.91
CA ASN A 203 -1.77 27.33 14.46
C ASN A 203 -0.33 27.61 14.05
N GLU A 204 0.48 28.32 14.86
CA GLU A 204 1.90 28.57 14.56
C GLU A 204 2.72 27.27 14.59
N CYS A 205 2.51 26.43 15.61
CA CYS A 205 3.17 25.12 15.68
C CYS A 205 2.72 24.22 14.53
N ALA A 206 1.40 24.23 14.21
CA ALA A 206 0.87 23.48 13.08
C ALA A 206 1.50 23.93 11.75
N TYR A 207 1.62 25.24 11.52
CA TYR A 207 2.24 25.80 10.34
C TYR A 207 3.69 25.34 10.15
N GLU A 208 4.53 25.50 11.19
CA GLU A 208 5.95 25.14 11.10
C GLU A 208 6.15 23.66 10.82
N GLN A 209 5.39 22.80 11.50
CA GLN A 209 5.52 21.35 11.35
C GLN A 209 4.98 20.84 10.01
N LEU A 210 3.79 21.32 9.57
CA LEU A 210 3.23 20.96 8.27
C LEU A 210 4.09 21.46 7.12
N ARG A 211 4.67 22.66 7.24
CA ARG A 211 5.60 23.23 6.27
C ARG A 211 6.85 22.36 6.14
N ALA A 212 7.47 22.02 7.27
CA ALA A 212 8.64 21.13 7.30
C ALA A 212 8.31 19.75 6.69
N ALA A 213 7.16 19.17 7.03
CA ALA A 213 6.70 17.91 6.46
C ALA A 213 6.53 17.98 4.94
N LEU A 214 5.93 19.06 4.43
CA LEU A 214 5.72 19.25 2.99
C LEU A 214 7.04 19.39 2.24
N TYR A 215 8.03 20.08 2.82
CA TYR A 215 9.39 20.18 2.25
C TYR A 215 10.08 18.81 2.17
N LEU A 216 9.96 17.96 3.19
CA LEU A 216 10.51 16.60 3.14
C LEU A 216 9.92 15.75 2.00
N LYS A 217 8.70 16.03 1.60
CA LYS A 217 8.05 15.41 0.43
C LYS A 217 8.26 16.19 -0.86
N GLN A 218 9.22 17.10 -0.91
CA GLN A 218 9.53 17.91 -2.10
C GLN A 218 8.27 18.57 -2.71
N MET A 219 7.38 19.03 -1.87
CA MET A 219 6.09 19.63 -2.25
C MET A 219 5.11 18.67 -2.97
N GLN A 220 5.34 17.35 -2.92
CA GLN A 220 4.57 16.33 -3.65
C GLN A 220 3.60 15.53 -2.74
N HIS A 221 2.95 16.20 -1.79
CA HIS A 221 1.98 15.54 -0.91
C HIS A 221 0.71 16.39 -0.75
N TYR A 222 -0.33 16.06 -1.52
CA TYR A 222 -1.57 16.85 -1.59
C TYR A 222 -2.23 17.08 -0.22
N GLY A 223 -2.31 16.03 0.63
CA GLY A 223 -2.94 16.12 1.95
C GLY A 223 -2.21 17.09 2.88
N CYS A 224 -0.87 17.10 2.86
CA CYS A 224 -0.07 18.04 3.63
C CYS A 224 -0.22 19.48 3.10
N ALA A 225 -0.16 19.67 1.78
CA ALA A 225 -0.39 20.96 1.15
C ALA A 225 -1.78 21.53 1.47
N TYR A 226 -2.82 20.69 1.42
CA TYR A 226 -4.18 21.09 1.80
C TYR A 226 -4.24 21.56 3.26
N ARG A 227 -3.71 20.76 4.20
CA ARG A 227 -3.75 21.10 5.63
C ARG A 227 -2.97 22.36 5.96
N LEU A 228 -1.78 22.50 5.37
CA LEU A 228 -0.97 23.71 5.51
C LEU A 228 -1.71 24.93 4.94
N GLY A 229 -2.34 24.81 3.79
CA GLY A 229 -3.14 25.86 3.20
C GLY A 229 -4.29 26.33 4.10
N VAL A 230 -5.00 25.38 4.74
CA VAL A 230 -6.07 25.71 5.70
C VAL A 230 -5.49 26.46 6.91
N VAL A 231 -4.39 25.96 7.49
CA VAL A 231 -3.73 26.63 8.64
C VAL A 231 -3.26 28.03 8.26
N CYS A 232 -2.73 28.24 7.07
CA CYS A 232 -2.35 29.57 6.57
C CYS A 232 -3.56 30.51 6.48
N VAL A 233 -4.71 30.03 5.98
CA VAL A 233 -5.94 30.85 5.94
C VAL A 233 -6.41 31.19 7.35
N ASP A 234 -6.41 30.24 8.29
CA ASP A 234 -6.78 30.45 9.70
C ASP A 234 -5.85 31.46 10.41
N THR A 235 -4.60 31.59 9.95
CA THR A 235 -3.60 32.54 10.48
C THR A 235 -3.47 33.84 9.67
N GLN A 236 -4.43 34.12 8.79
CA GLN A 236 -4.48 35.31 7.93
C GLN A 236 -3.30 35.42 6.94
N ARG A 237 -2.56 34.33 6.69
CA ARG A 237 -1.53 34.23 5.64
C ARG A 237 -2.19 33.86 4.32
N TYR A 238 -3.15 34.70 3.86
CA TYR A 238 -4.07 34.34 2.77
C TYR A 238 -3.38 34.02 1.45
N GLU A 239 -2.40 34.82 1.04
CA GLU A 239 -1.70 34.61 -0.24
C GLU A 239 -0.95 33.25 -0.23
N GLU A 240 -0.23 32.97 0.83
CA GLU A 240 0.49 31.72 1.00
C GLU A 240 -0.46 30.55 1.08
N GLY A 241 -1.55 30.67 1.85
CA GLY A 241 -2.59 29.66 1.98
C GLY A 241 -3.22 29.30 0.63
N LEU A 242 -3.52 30.30 -0.20
CA LEU A 242 -4.06 30.07 -1.54
C LEU A 242 -3.06 29.34 -2.46
N LEU A 243 -1.75 29.60 -2.34
CA LEU A 243 -0.73 28.86 -3.08
C LEU A 243 -0.70 27.39 -2.70
N TYR A 244 -0.73 27.07 -1.39
CA TYR A 244 -0.77 25.68 -0.93
C TYR A 244 -2.07 24.96 -1.28
N LEU A 245 -3.21 25.65 -1.21
CA LEU A 245 -4.51 25.08 -1.64
C LEU A 245 -4.53 24.82 -3.15
N LYS A 246 -3.95 25.73 -3.96
CA LYS A 246 -3.79 25.52 -5.40
C LYS A 246 -2.90 24.32 -5.68
N LEU A 247 -1.74 24.22 -5.01
CA LEU A 247 -0.85 23.08 -5.10
C LEU A 247 -1.57 21.77 -4.74
N ALA A 248 -2.32 21.74 -3.63
CA ALA A 248 -3.09 20.57 -3.24
C ALA A 248 -4.08 20.16 -4.34
N LYS A 249 -4.78 21.12 -4.94
CA LYS A 249 -5.70 20.86 -6.05
C LYS A 249 -4.98 20.29 -7.27
N GLU A 250 -3.83 20.84 -7.64
CA GLU A 250 -3.02 20.35 -8.77
C GLU A 250 -2.52 18.93 -8.53
N LEU A 251 -2.03 18.63 -7.32
CA LEU A 251 -1.56 17.29 -6.94
C LEU A 251 -2.70 16.25 -6.84
N MET A 252 -3.94 16.68 -6.62
CA MET A 252 -5.11 15.80 -6.61
C MET A 252 -5.66 15.52 -8.00
N GLN A 253 -5.28 16.29 -9.02
CA GLN A 253 -5.74 16.03 -10.39
C GLN A 253 -5.12 14.72 -10.89
N PRO A 254 -5.95 13.83 -11.46
CA PRO A 254 -5.43 12.65 -12.11
C PRO A 254 -4.50 13.03 -13.25
N ASP A 255 -3.45 12.24 -13.47
CA ASP A 255 -2.55 12.43 -14.61
C ASP A 255 -3.37 12.40 -15.92
N PRO A 256 -3.34 13.47 -16.74
CA PRO A 256 -4.10 13.53 -17.99
C PRO A 256 -3.79 12.39 -18.95
N ALA A 257 -2.55 11.88 -18.97
CA ALA A 257 -2.17 10.75 -19.81
C ALA A 257 -2.86 9.45 -19.36
N VAL A 258 -2.95 9.25 -18.04
CA VAL A 258 -3.66 8.09 -17.45
C VAL A 258 -5.17 8.23 -17.67
N MET A 259 -5.73 9.41 -17.45
CA MET A 259 -7.16 9.67 -17.70
C MET A 259 -7.55 9.47 -19.16
N LYS A 260 -6.70 9.93 -20.09
CA LYS A 260 -6.86 9.68 -21.53
C LYS A 260 -6.97 8.17 -21.83
N ALA A 261 -6.13 7.33 -21.24
CA ALA A 261 -6.19 5.88 -21.44
C ALA A 261 -7.44 5.25 -20.80
N ILE A 262 -7.75 5.63 -19.55
CA ILE A 262 -8.91 5.10 -18.82
C ILE A 262 -10.21 5.42 -19.55
N THR A 263 -10.45 6.68 -19.91
CA THR A 263 -11.71 7.13 -20.53
C THR A 263 -11.92 6.55 -21.93
N LEU A 264 -10.83 6.32 -22.69
CA LEU A 264 -10.92 5.59 -23.95
C LEU A 264 -11.37 4.15 -23.74
N SER A 265 -10.69 3.41 -22.84
CA SER A 265 -11.01 2.01 -22.54
C SER A 265 -12.41 1.85 -21.93
N GLN A 266 -12.86 2.80 -21.10
CA GLN A 266 -14.24 2.80 -20.58
C GLN A 266 -15.25 2.94 -21.70
N GLY A 267 -15.02 3.88 -22.65
CA GLY A 267 -15.90 4.06 -23.80
C GLY A 267 -16.00 2.80 -24.66
N GLU A 268 -14.87 2.13 -24.93
CA GLU A 268 -14.83 0.87 -25.66
C GLU A 268 -15.55 -0.26 -24.88
N GLY A 269 -15.31 -0.38 -23.58
CA GLY A 269 -15.95 -1.37 -22.72
C GLY A 269 -17.47 -1.21 -22.68
N TYR A 270 -17.97 0.01 -22.49
CA TYR A 270 -19.40 0.31 -22.54
C TYR A 270 -20.00 0.03 -23.92
N TYR A 271 -19.30 0.35 -24.99
CA TYR A 271 -19.76 0.06 -26.34
C TYR A 271 -19.91 -1.43 -26.59
N LEU A 272 -18.92 -2.23 -26.21
CA LEU A 272 -18.92 -3.70 -26.37
C LEU A 272 -20.02 -4.38 -25.54
N THR A 273 -20.38 -3.79 -24.39
CA THR A 273 -21.47 -4.25 -23.53
C THR A 273 -22.84 -3.64 -23.87
N GLN A 274 -22.93 -2.90 -24.97
CA GLN A 274 -24.14 -2.26 -25.49
C GLN A 274 -24.75 -1.17 -24.59
N HIS A 275 -23.94 -0.61 -23.68
CA HIS A 275 -24.28 0.56 -22.86
C HIS A 275 -23.90 1.84 -23.62
N TYR A 276 -24.60 2.11 -24.72
CA TYR A 276 -24.24 3.15 -25.68
C TYR A 276 -24.27 4.58 -25.14
N PRO A 277 -25.23 4.98 -24.29
CA PRO A 277 -25.19 6.29 -23.67
C PRO A 277 -23.95 6.51 -22.80
N GLU A 278 -23.57 5.49 -22.02
CA GLU A 278 -22.39 5.51 -21.16
C GLU A 278 -21.09 5.50 -21.98
N ALA A 279 -21.06 4.77 -23.10
CA ALA A 279 -19.94 4.78 -24.04
C ALA A 279 -19.70 6.19 -24.60
N VAL A 280 -20.76 6.84 -25.05
CA VAL A 280 -20.70 8.22 -25.54
C VAL A 280 -20.25 9.19 -24.45
N ALA A 281 -20.74 9.04 -23.21
CA ALA A 281 -20.32 9.86 -22.09
C ALA A 281 -18.82 9.72 -21.81
N ALA A 282 -18.29 8.49 -21.75
CA ALA A 282 -16.88 8.22 -21.55
C ALA A 282 -16.00 8.75 -22.70
N TRP A 283 -16.44 8.60 -23.95
CA TRP A 283 -15.73 9.14 -25.11
C TRP A 283 -15.73 10.67 -25.13
N LYS A 284 -16.82 11.32 -24.69
CA LYS A 284 -16.85 12.79 -24.51
C LYS A 284 -15.86 13.23 -23.43
N GLU A 285 -15.79 12.51 -22.33
CA GLU A 285 -14.79 12.75 -21.29
C GLU A 285 -13.35 12.54 -21.84
N HIS A 286 -13.14 11.48 -22.64
CA HIS A 286 -11.85 11.27 -23.33
C HIS A 286 -11.43 12.49 -24.16
N LEU A 287 -12.35 13.13 -24.88
CA LEU A 287 -12.06 14.31 -25.67
C LEU A 287 -11.63 15.53 -24.84
N THR A 288 -11.97 15.59 -23.55
CA THR A 288 -11.45 16.64 -22.65
C THR A 288 -9.95 16.50 -22.39
N TYR A 289 -9.45 15.25 -22.41
CA TYR A 289 -8.01 14.93 -22.24
C TYR A 289 -7.28 14.77 -23.59
N ASN A 290 -8.01 14.51 -24.68
CA ASN A 290 -7.46 14.30 -26.01
C ASN A 290 -8.36 14.92 -27.09
N PRO A 291 -8.40 16.26 -27.21
CA PRO A 291 -9.29 16.96 -28.14
C PRO A 291 -8.97 16.69 -29.61
N GLY A 292 -7.79 16.16 -29.94
CA GLY A 292 -7.38 15.78 -31.29
C GLY A 292 -7.69 14.32 -31.68
N SER A 293 -8.45 13.56 -30.86
CA SER A 293 -8.72 12.14 -31.14
C SER A 293 -9.73 11.95 -32.27
N ILE A 294 -9.26 11.92 -33.53
CA ILE A 294 -10.07 11.74 -34.74
C ILE A 294 -10.99 10.52 -34.62
N ALA A 295 -10.45 9.36 -34.21
CA ALA A 295 -11.24 8.13 -34.09
C ALA A 295 -12.37 8.25 -33.05
N THR A 296 -12.17 8.99 -31.95
CA THR A 296 -13.20 9.17 -30.93
C THR A 296 -14.38 9.99 -31.44
N TYR A 297 -14.13 11.07 -32.18
CA TYR A 297 -15.20 11.84 -32.83
C TYR A 297 -16.04 10.97 -33.79
N TYR A 298 -15.38 10.12 -34.58
CA TYR A 298 -16.06 9.18 -35.47
C TYR A 298 -16.90 8.15 -34.71
N ASN A 299 -16.36 7.58 -33.63
CA ASN A 299 -17.08 6.61 -32.81
C ASN A 299 -18.33 7.23 -32.16
N ILE A 300 -18.22 8.45 -31.62
CA ILE A 300 -19.37 9.16 -31.04
C ILE A 300 -20.42 9.43 -32.14
N ALA A 301 -19.99 9.91 -33.32
CA ALA A 301 -20.88 10.18 -34.45
C ALA A 301 -21.66 8.94 -34.85
N ASN A 302 -20.98 7.79 -35.02
CA ASN A 302 -21.60 6.50 -35.33
C ASN A 302 -22.55 6.03 -34.24
N ALA A 303 -22.16 6.17 -32.95
CA ALA A 303 -23.05 5.79 -31.86
C ALA A 303 -24.37 6.58 -31.88
N TYR A 304 -24.29 7.89 -32.11
CA TYR A 304 -25.49 8.72 -32.26
C TYR A 304 -26.27 8.39 -33.52
N ALA A 305 -25.61 8.17 -34.66
CA ALA A 305 -26.28 7.91 -35.94
C ALA A 305 -27.06 6.59 -35.97
N TYR A 306 -26.40 5.52 -35.53
CA TYR A 306 -26.90 4.16 -35.73
C TYR A 306 -27.53 3.51 -34.50
N LEU A 307 -27.06 3.87 -33.30
CA LEU A 307 -27.45 3.20 -32.07
C LEU A 307 -28.42 4.04 -31.23
N LEU A 308 -28.13 5.31 -31.02
CA LEU A 308 -28.99 6.24 -30.26
C LEU A 308 -30.01 6.97 -31.13
N LYS A 309 -29.80 6.99 -32.45
CA LYS A 309 -30.68 7.63 -33.45
C LYS A 309 -30.90 9.12 -33.23
N ASP A 310 -29.91 9.78 -32.63
CA ASP A 310 -29.84 11.24 -32.47
C ASP A 310 -29.07 11.86 -33.64
N TYR A 311 -29.78 12.12 -34.72
CA TYR A 311 -29.19 12.59 -35.98
C TYR A 311 -28.61 14.02 -35.91
N GLU A 312 -29.07 14.81 -34.97
CA GLU A 312 -28.54 16.16 -34.76
C GLU A 312 -27.14 16.10 -34.15
N GLN A 313 -26.98 15.35 -33.05
CA GLN A 313 -25.70 15.09 -32.45
C GLN A 313 -24.74 14.35 -33.41
N ALA A 314 -25.25 13.33 -34.12
CA ALA A 314 -24.47 12.62 -35.11
C ALA A 314 -23.85 13.55 -36.15
N ARG A 315 -24.65 14.48 -36.71
CA ARG A 315 -24.21 15.47 -37.70
C ARG A 315 -23.05 16.33 -37.13
N ASP A 316 -23.21 16.83 -35.92
CA ASP A 316 -22.26 17.72 -35.34
C ASP A 316 -20.90 17.02 -35.06
N TYR A 317 -20.92 15.78 -34.58
CA TYR A 317 -19.73 14.99 -34.38
C TYR A 317 -19.07 14.52 -35.68
N TYR A 318 -19.83 14.21 -36.74
CA TYR A 318 -19.26 13.95 -38.08
C TYR A 318 -18.57 15.19 -38.67
N GLN A 319 -19.13 16.38 -38.46
CA GLN A 319 -18.48 17.61 -38.91
C GLN A 319 -17.18 17.88 -38.18
N GLN A 320 -17.12 17.65 -36.86
CA GLN A 320 -15.90 17.78 -36.09
C GLN A 320 -14.85 16.73 -36.51
N PHE A 321 -15.27 15.48 -36.72
CA PHE A 321 -14.42 14.42 -37.26
C PHE A 321 -13.81 14.87 -38.61
N LEU A 322 -14.61 15.30 -39.59
CA LEU A 322 -14.14 15.71 -40.90
C LEU A 322 -13.20 16.92 -40.82
N THR A 323 -13.43 17.83 -39.90
CA THR A 323 -12.57 18.99 -39.69
C THR A 323 -11.16 18.59 -39.27
N LEU A 324 -11.04 17.62 -38.36
CA LEU A 324 -9.75 17.11 -37.90
C LEU A 324 -9.14 16.16 -38.92
N ALA A 325 -9.92 15.24 -39.49
CA ALA A 325 -9.42 14.23 -40.43
C ALA A 325 -8.83 14.84 -41.71
N ARG A 326 -9.33 15.99 -42.17
CA ARG A 326 -8.82 16.71 -43.34
C ARG A 326 -7.53 17.51 -43.08
N GLN A 327 -7.10 17.57 -41.82
CA GLN A 327 -5.80 18.17 -41.46
C GLN A 327 -4.64 17.18 -41.58
N GLU A 328 -4.96 15.88 -41.70
CA GLU A 328 -3.95 14.85 -41.91
C GLU A 328 -3.37 14.92 -43.33
N GLU A 329 -2.07 15.19 -43.44
CA GLU A 329 -1.38 15.35 -44.73
C GLU A 329 -1.35 14.03 -45.56
N SER A 330 -1.36 12.87 -44.89
CA SER A 330 -1.27 11.55 -45.53
C SER A 330 -2.22 10.56 -44.85
N PRO A 331 -3.54 10.66 -45.11
CA PRO A 331 -4.51 9.76 -44.52
C PRO A 331 -4.30 8.33 -45.04
N ASN A 332 -4.30 7.36 -44.12
CA ASN A 332 -4.29 5.95 -44.50
C ASN A 332 -5.63 5.54 -45.13
N GLU A 333 -5.67 4.35 -45.74
CA GLU A 333 -6.88 3.81 -46.40
C GLU A 333 -8.11 3.78 -45.45
N GLN A 334 -7.88 3.40 -44.18
CA GLN A 334 -8.95 3.35 -43.17
C GLN A 334 -9.55 4.74 -42.92
N LEU A 335 -8.70 5.76 -42.70
CA LEU A 335 -9.15 7.12 -42.47
C LEU A 335 -9.87 7.68 -43.71
N SER A 336 -9.36 7.39 -44.91
CA SER A 336 -9.99 7.80 -46.18
C SER A 336 -11.39 7.21 -46.32
N ASN A 337 -11.56 5.93 -45.97
CA ASN A 337 -12.88 5.28 -45.98
C ASN A 337 -13.82 5.89 -44.93
N MET A 338 -13.34 6.23 -43.75
CA MET A 338 -14.14 6.92 -42.71
C MET A 338 -14.57 8.31 -43.16
N ILE A 339 -13.72 9.06 -43.83
CA ILE A 339 -14.04 10.39 -44.42
C ILE A 339 -15.19 10.22 -45.44
N THR A 340 -15.03 9.33 -46.41
CA THR A 340 -16.05 9.11 -47.46
C THR A 340 -17.40 8.70 -46.86
N ALA A 341 -17.42 7.73 -45.94
CA ALA A 341 -18.64 7.31 -45.26
C ALA A 341 -19.33 8.45 -44.48
N SER A 342 -18.53 9.31 -43.82
CA SER A 342 -19.08 10.46 -43.09
C SER A 342 -19.68 11.51 -44.00
N GLU A 343 -19.07 11.76 -45.15
CA GLU A 343 -19.58 12.70 -46.16
C GLU A 343 -20.91 12.19 -46.74
N GLU A 344 -21.03 10.90 -47.04
CA GLU A 344 -22.26 10.27 -47.53
C GLU A 344 -23.40 10.41 -46.49
N VAL A 345 -23.14 10.13 -45.23
CA VAL A 345 -24.13 10.29 -44.14
C VAL A 345 -24.61 11.74 -44.03
N LEU A 346 -23.66 12.71 -44.05
CA LEU A 346 -24.02 14.13 -43.99
C LEU A 346 -24.79 14.61 -45.21
N GLN A 347 -24.49 14.09 -46.40
CA GLN A 347 -25.27 14.36 -47.62
C GLN A 347 -26.69 13.81 -47.53
N TYR A 348 -26.82 12.60 -46.99
CA TYR A 348 -28.14 11.98 -46.76
C TYR A 348 -29.00 12.83 -45.79
N TYR A 349 -28.41 13.32 -44.69
CA TYR A 349 -29.12 14.19 -43.74
C TYR A 349 -29.56 15.53 -44.35
N LYS A 350 -28.77 16.12 -45.24
CA LYS A 350 -29.16 17.33 -46.00
C LYS A 350 -30.35 17.08 -46.89
N THR A 351 -30.39 15.94 -47.57
CA THR A 351 -31.49 15.56 -48.51
C THR A 351 -32.81 15.34 -47.78
N ILE A 352 -32.78 14.73 -46.59
CA ILE A 352 -34.00 14.52 -45.80
C ILE A 352 -34.54 15.86 -45.26
N ASN A 353 -33.67 16.74 -44.78
CA ASN A 353 -34.10 18.03 -44.27
C ASN A 353 -34.66 18.97 -45.34
N GLN A 354 -34.23 18.84 -46.61
CA GLN A 354 -34.79 19.58 -47.73
C GLN A 354 -36.18 19.03 -48.15
N LYS A 355 -36.47 17.74 -47.94
CA LYS A 355 -37.78 17.12 -48.21
C LYS A 355 -38.83 17.40 -47.13
N LYS A 356 -38.41 17.84 -45.94
CA LYS A 356 -39.31 18.17 -44.83
C LYS A 356 -39.68 19.68 -44.78
N ARG A 357 -39.05 20.50 -45.60
CA ARG A 357 -39.43 21.92 -45.87
C ARG A 357 -40.27 22.02 -47.10
#